data_d64aa50f208ca798da3b5c079a8b9ef4
#
_entry.id   d64aa50f208ca798da3b5c079a8b9ef4
#
_cell.length_a   1.000
_cell.length_b   1.000
_cell.length_c   1.000
_cell.angle_alpha   90.00
_cell.angle_beta   90.00
_cell.angle_gamma   90.00
#
_symmetry.space_group_name_H-M   'P 1'
#
loop_
_entity.id
_entity.type
_entity.pdbx_description
1 polymer ?
#
loop_
_entity_poly.entity_id
_entity_poly.type
_entity_poly.pdbx_seq_one_letter_code
_entity_poly.pdbx_strand_id
1 'polypeptide(L)'
;MSQPRRRSSFPLRNRIIAVVVLALVGLGWYVWGKQKAAAAEDGYRTETVQRGDIRVAISATGTLSAISTVTVGSQVSGQITDVLVDFNDRVTKGQVLATIDASTFQAQIEQGSAQIASAQASLRQAQAGLRNAQLDYNRKADLGRQQLVSKSDVDLARASLEQAQAQVNSAQAQIRQQTASTQTTRVNLQRTVIRSPVDGVVLTRTIEPGQTVAASLSAPELFTIAEDLAKMKIELAVDESDIGQVKVGQAVSFSADAFPDRQFKGVVDQVRLSATTSNNVVTYPVVVTVDNSDGTLLPGLTVNAEIEVSKLGNVLKLANAALRFKPAEGSPLAALQGGGPGQGAPAGGRGGAGMSEDLQALAATLGLNAEQQAAFDAALEQMKQRQAERMAQVQGAQGQQGGNRMFGGGPPRTSGGQGGGDASMQAQMRARMRDRFNQQFAAFRDTLDDTQRAKWDGAREAQLTAKRVTIYKLVDGKPKPAMVRLGASDGTATELSGREIAEGDIVIAGERSATEAK
;
A
#
# COMPACT_ATOMS: atom_id res chain seq x y z
N MET A 1 114.52 -18.67 9.09
CA MET A 1 113.94 -18.38 7.74
C MET A 1 112.44 -18.46 7.84
N SER A 2 111.80 -17.33 8.05
CA SER A 2 110.33 -17.21 8.26
C SER A 2 109.76 -16.21 7.24
N GLN A 3 108.81 -16.64 6.42
CA GLN A 3 108.08 -15.80 5.43
C GLN A 3 106.84 -15.17 6.06
N PRO A 4 106.57 -13.92 5.75
CA PRO A 4 105.39 -13.21 6.29
C PRO A 4 104.13 -13.47 5.41
N ARG A 5 103.00 -13.72 6.09
CA ARG A 5 101.63 -13.84 5.51
C ARG A 5 101.18 -12.47 5.00
N ARG A 6 100.88 -12.30 3.74
CA ARG A 6 100.13 -11.16 3.15
C ARG A 6 98.66 -11.17 3.58
N ARG A 7 98.21 -10.12 4.30
CA ARG A 7 96.81 -9.83 4.45
C ARG A 7 96.28 -9.10 3.23
N SER A 8 95.32 -9.68 2.52
CA SER A 8 94.62 -9.04 1.40
C SER A 8 93.56 -8.06 1.99
N SER A 9 93.85 -6.76 1.87
CA SER A 9 92.84 -5.71 2.14
C SER A 9 91.92 -5.59 0.94
N PHE A 10 90.63 -6.01 1.12
CA PHE A 10 89.61 -5.75 0.12
C PHE A 10 89.36 -4.23 0.07
N PRO A 11 89.43 -3.60 -1.12
CA PRO A 11 89.27 -2.15 -1.22
C PRO A 11 87.85 -1.72 -0.86
N LEU A 12 87.78 -0.69 -0.07
CA LEU A 12 86.54 -0.05 0.47
C LEU A 12 85.49 0.18 -0.65
N ARG A 13 85.93 0.39 -1.88
CA ARG A 13 85.15 0.57 -3.12
C ARG A 13 84.25 -0.61 -3.45
N ASN A 14 84.70 -1.85 -3.21
CA ASN A 14 83.88 -3.06 -3.49
C ASN A 14 82.79 -3.29 -2.44
N ARG A 15 83.00 -2.81 -1.19
CA ARG A 15 81.93 -2.86 -0.14
C ARG A 15 80.81 -1.85 -0.41
N ILE A 16 81.17 -0.65 -0.91
CA ILE A 16 80.19 0.37 -1.31
C ILE A 16 79.37 -0.13 -2.51
N ILE A 17 80.00 -0.75 -3.51
CA ILE A 17 79.31 -1.33 -4.67
C ILE A 17 78.35 -2.46 -4.24
N ALA A 18 78.75 -3.33 -3.31
CA ALA A 18 77.89 -4.40 -2.80
C ALA A 18 76.65 -3.87 -2.03
N VAL A 19 76.81 -2.79 -1.25
CA VAL A 19 75.69 -2.14 -0.54
C VAL A 19 74.74 -1.45 -1.51
N VAL A 20 75.27 -0.77 -2.56
CA VAL A 20 74.43 -0.13 -3.58
C VAL A 20 73.65 -1.19 -4.40
N VAL A 21 74.27 -2.32 -4.75
CA VAL A 21 73.60 -3.43 -5.47
C VAL A 21 72.53 -4.05 -4.58
N LEU A 22 72.76 -4.26 -3.27
CA LEU A 22 71.76 -4.77 -2.34
C LEU A 22 70.58 -3.78 -2.16
N ALA A 23 70.87 -2.48 -2.12
CA ALA A 23 69.85 -1.43 -2.04
C ALA A 23 68.99 -1.38 -3.33
N LEU A 24 69.61 -1.51 -4.51
CA LEU A 24 68.92 -1.56 -5.79
C LEU A 24 68.06 -2.84 -5.94
N VAL A 25 68.57 -3.99 -5.49
CA VAL A 25 67.82 -5.24 -5.48
C VAL A 25 66.61 -5.15 -4.49
N GLY A 26 66.84 -4.55 -3.31
CA GLY A 26 65.75 -4.32 -2.34
C GLY A 26 64.70 -3.33 -2.86
N LEU A 27 65.14 -2.27 -3.54
CA LEU A 27 64.24 -1.29 -4.17
C LEU A 27 63.49 -1.94 -5.35
N GLY A 28 64.16 -2.73 -6.16
CA GLY A 28 63.54 -3.50 -7.25
C GLY A 28 62.51 -4.48 -6.75
N TRP A 29 62.81 -5.21 -5.65
CA TRP A 29 61.85 -6.15 -5.04
C TRP A 29 60.67 -5.44 -4.40
N TYR A 30 60.88 -4.27 -3.78
CA TYR A 30 59.83 -3.40 -3.22
C TYR A 30 58.92 -2.83 -4.32
N VAL A 31 59.51 -2.33 -5.44
CA VAL A 31 58.75 -1.81 -6.58
C VAL A 31 58.02 -2.95 -7.30
N TRP A 32 58.63 -4.13 -7.45
CA TRP A 32 57.98 -5.29 -8.05
C TRP A 32 56.83 -5.85 -7.18
N GLY A 33 56.99 -5.79 -5.84
CA GLY A 33 55.92 -6.13 -4.90
C GLY A 33 54.72 -5.18 -5.01
N LYS A 34 54.98 -3.85 -5.13
CA LYS A 34 53.94 -2.86 -5.35
C LYS A 34 53.27 -2.98 -6.72
N GLN A 35 54.02 -3.28 -7.79
CA GLN A 35 53.45 -3.49 -9.12
C GLN A 35 52.62 -4.77 -9.20
N LYS A 36 52.97 -5.84 -8.49
CA LYS A 36 52.13 -7.06 -8.39
C LYS A 36 50.82 -6.81 -7.59
N ALA A 37 50.85 -5.94 -6.60
CA ALA A 37 49.64 -5.59 -5.87
C ALA A 37 48.70 -4.73 -6.75
N ALA A 38 49.24 -3.76 -7.49
CA ALA A 38 48.49 -2.94 -8.44
C ALA A 38 47.94 -3.74 -9.64
N ALA A 39 48.69 -4.73 -10.15
CA ALA A 39 48.23 -5.61 -11.24
C ALA A 39 47.11 -6.57 -10.80
N ALA A 40 46.96 -6.85 -9.50
CA ALA A 40 45.83 -7.65 -8.98
C ALA A 40 44.55 -6.84 -8.88
N GLU A 41 44.63 -5.52 -8.77
CA GLU A 41 43.46 -4.61 -8.80
C GLU A 41 42.93 -4.38 -10.22
N ASP A 42 43.78 -4.49 -11.24
CA ASP A 42 43.40 -4.26 -12.66
C ASP A 42 42.51 -5.36 -13.26
N GLY A 43 42.44 -6.54 -12.64
CA GLY A 43 41.66 -7.69 -13.13
C GLY A 43 40.20 -7.70 -12.70
N TYR A 44 39.82 -6.89 -11.72
CA TYR A 44 38.48 -6.89 -11.16
C TYR A 44 37.85 -5.49 -11.19
N ARG A 45 36.54 -5.44 -11.43
CA ARG A 45 35.75 -4.26 -11.18
C ARG A 45 35.32 -4.28 -9.71
N THR A 46 35.70 -3.27 -8.95
CA THR A 46 35.49 -3.23 -7.51
C THR A 46 34.55 -2.12 -7.11
N GLU A 47 33.79 -2.36 -6.06
CA GLU A 47 32.92 -1.39 -5.39
C GLU A 47 33.27 -1.32 -3.91
N THR A 48 33.18 -0.14 -3.31
CA THR A 48 33.47 0.05 -1.89
C THR A 48 32.20 0.02 -1.07
N VAL A 49 32.25 -0.64 0.08
CA VAL A 49 31.18 -0.59 1.08
C VAL A 49 31.20 0.76 1.77
N GLN A 50 30.07 1.46 1.71
CA GLN A 50 29.92 2.79 2.29
C GLN A 50 28.82 2.80 3.35
N ARG A 51 28.91 3.70 4.32
CA ARG A 51 27.77 4.02 5.17
C ARG A 51 26.94 5.12 4.56
N GLY A 52 25.64 4.97 4.65
CA GLY A 52 24.71 5.97 4.16
C GLY A 52 23.27 5.61 4.45
N ASP A 53 22.39 6.50 4.08
CA ASP A 53 20.96 6.29 4.23
C ASP A 53 20.45 5.45 3.05
N ILE A 54 19.53 4.54 3.34
CA ILE A 54 18.75 3.78 2.35
C ILE A 54 17.30 4.16 2.53
N ARG A 55 16.68 4.62 1.44
CA ARG A 55 15.25 4.93 1.38
C ARG A 55 14.57 3.90 0.50
N VAL A 56 13.67 3.13 1.10
CA VAL A 56 12.84 2.21 0.34
C VAL A 56 11.58 2.97 -0.03
N ALA A 57 11.38 3.18 -1.32
CA ALA A 57 10.21 3.83 -1.86
C ALA A 57 9.49 2.89 -2.84
N ILE A 58 8.18 2.96 -2.85
CA ILE A 58 7.31 2.28 -3.80
C ILE A 58 6.84 3.32 -4.80
N SER A 59 7.09 3.07 -6.09
CA SER A 59 6.61 3.94 -7.17
C SER A 59 5.21 3.52 -7.58
N ALA A 60 4.31 4.49 -7.68
CA ALA A 60 2.94 4.28 -8.14
C ALA A 60 2.47 5.47 -8.97
N THR A 61 1.61 5.21 -9.94
CA THR A 61 0.97 6.25 -10.73
C THR A 61 -0.46 6.47 -10.26
N GLY A 62 -0.98 7.67 -10.46
CA GLY A 62 -2.34 7.98 -10.08
C GLY A 62 -2.87 9.25 -10.70
N THR A 63 -4.07 9.61 -10.30
CA THR A 63 -4.75 10.82 -10.76
C THR A 63 -5.06 11.75 -9.60
N LEU A 64 -4.86 13.04 -9.83
CA LEU A 64 -5.18 14.09 -8.89
C LEU A 64 -6.65 14.47 -9.01
N SER A 65 -7.36 14.55 -7.90
CA SER A 65 -8.77 14.94 -7.86
C SER A 65 -9.06 15.83 -6.65
N ALA A 66 -10.13 16.60 -6.70
CA ALA A 66 -10.60 17.31 -5.52
C ALA A 66 -11.04 16.32 -4.42
N ILE A 67 -10.92 16.69 -3.16
CA ILE A 67 -11.33 15.82 -2.04
C ILE A 67 -12.81 15.50 -2.12
N SER A 68 -13.65 16.52 -2.38
CA SER A 68 -15.09 16.39 -2.50
C SER A 68 -15.56 17.00 -3.82
N THR A 69 -16.28 16.21 -4.60
CA THR A 69 -16.96 16.65 -5.81
C THR A 69 -18.43 16.30 -5.71
N VAL A 70 -19.30 17.22 -6.07
CA VAL A 70 -20.75 17.01 -6.07
C VAL A 70 -21.26 17.15 -7.51
N THR A 71 -21.89 16.08 -7.99
CA THR A 71 -22.55 16.08 -9.29
C THR A 71 -23.99 16.61 -9.13
N VAL A 72 -24.30 17.65 -9.87
CA VAL A 72 -25.63 18.26 -9.92
C VAL A 72 -26.34 17.79 -11.18
N GLY A 73 -27.45 17.09 -11.00
CA GLY A 73 -28.31 16.60 -12.09
C GLY A 73 -29.70 17.18 -12.06
N SER A 74 -30.50 16.94 -13.12
CA SER A 74 -31.92 17.29 -13.15
C SER A 74 -32.78 16.16 -12.57
N GLN A 75 -33.81 16.56 -11.80
CA GLN A 75 -34.86 15.66 -11.31
C GLN A 75 -36.14 15.71 -12.15
N VAL A 76 -36.23 16.65 -13.08
CA VAL A 76 -37.37 16.84 -13.99
C VAL A 76 -36.88 16.94 -15.42
N SER A 77 -37.69 16.44 -16.35
CA SER A 77 -37.41 16.53 -17.78
C SER A 77 -37.95 17.84 -18.34
N GLY A 78 -37.21 18.41 -19.28
CA GLY A 78 -37.59 19.64 -19.97
C GLY A 78 -36.45 20.22 -20.79
N GLN A 79 -36.71 21.33 -21.48
CA GLN A 79 -35.70 22.08 -22.24
C GLN A 79 -35.00 23.06 -21.29
N ILE A 80 -33.67 23.15 -21.40
CA ILE A 80 -32.88 24.17 -20.70
C ILE A 80 -33.16 25.53 -21.38
N THR A 81 -33.64 26.49 -20.59
CA THR A 81 -33.86 27.88 -21.08
C THR A 81 -32.58 28.69 -20.95
N ASP A 82 -32.00 28.72 -19.77
CA ASP A 82 -30.82 29.51 -19.49
C ASP A 82 -29.80 28.72 -18.70
N VAL A 83 -28.53 28.97 -18.95
CA VAL A 83 -27.38 28.51 -18.18
C VAL A 83 -26.66 29.75 -17.66
N LEU A 84 -26.59 29.92 -16.34
CA LEU A 84 -26.13 31.15 -15.67
C LEU A 84 -24.69 31.09 -15.18
N VAL A 85 -24.05 29.90 -15.29
CA VAL A 85 -22.67 29.67 -14.85
C VAL A 85 -21.90 28.93 -15.92
N ASP A 86 -20.58 29.18 -15.97
CA ASP A 86 -19.68 28.53 -16.90
C ASP A 86 -18.56 27.76 -16.18
N PHE A 87 -17.67 27.13 -16.95
CA PHE A 87 -16.49 26.44 -16.43
C PHE A 87 -15.65 27.36 -15.54
N ASN A 88 -15.14 26.85 -14.44
CA ASN A 88 -14.28 27.53 -13.46
C ASN A 88 -14.96 28.68 -12.69
N ASP A 89 -16.29 28.88 -12.84
CA ASP A 89 -17.02 29.86 -12.05
C ASP A 89 -17.12 29.42 -10.57
N ARG A 90 -16.96 30.38 -9.67
CA ARG A 90 -17.23 30.17 -8.25
C ARG A 90 -18.71 30.31 -7.98
N VAL A 91 -19.27 29.32 -7.33
CA VAL A 91 -20.69 29.25 -7.00
C VAL A 91 -20.87 29.12 -5.48
N THR A 92 -21.95 29.68 -4.98
CA THR A 92 -22.36 29.57 -3.59
C THR A 92 -23.57 28.63 -3.45
N LYS A 93 -23.69 28.02 -2.29
CA LYS A 93 -24.83 27.15 -1.97
C LYS A 93 -26.17 27.87 -2.17
N GLY A 94 -27.06 27.25 -2.96
CA GLY A 94 -28.36 27.81 -3.31
C GLY A 94 -28.34 28.73 -4.54
N GLN A 95 -27.17 29.09 -5.09
CA GLN A 95 -27.06 29.86 -6.33
C GLN A 95 -27.69 29.11 -7.49
N VAL A 96 -28.40 29.83 -8.37
CA VAL A 96 -29.01 29.27 -9.57
C VAL A 96 -27.92 29.01 -10.61
N LEU A 97 -27.87 27.78 -11.11
CA LEU A 97 -26.91 27.33 -12.14
C LEU A 97 -27.54 27.33 -13.52
N ALA A 98 -28.75 26.81 -13.62
CA ALA A 98 -29.51 26.73 -14.86
C ALA A 98 -31.01 26.70 -14.58
N THR A 99 -31.81 27.00 -15.61
CA THR A 99 -33.27 26.96 -15.57
C THR A 99 -33.81 26.04 -16.66
N ILE A 100 -34.83 25.29 -16.34
CA ILE A 100 -35.62 24.45 -17.26
C ILE A 100 -36.93 25.14 -17.55
N ASP A 101 -37.47 24.99 -18.77
CA ASP A 101 -38.78 25.55 -19.14
C ASP A 101 -39.87 25.08 -18.15
N ALA A 102 -40.44 26.06 -17.50
CA ALA A 102 -41.43 25.86 -16.46
C ALA A 102 -42.89 25.95 -16.98
N SER A 103 -43.09 26.23 -18.26
CA SER A 103 -44.42 26.55 -18.86
C SER A 103 -45.44 25.43 -18.65
N THR A 104 -45.02 24.18 -18.86
CA THR A 104 -45.86 23.00 -18.66
C THR A 104 -46.28 22.82 -17.23
N PHE A 105 -45.39 23.02 -16.27
CA PHE A 105 -45.69 22.91 -14.84
C PHE A 105 -46.57 24.05 -14.36
N GLN A 106 -46.39 25.26 -14.88
CA GLN A 106 -47.27 26.40 -14.57
C GLN A 106 -48.70 26.15 -15.06
N ALA A 107 -48.85 25.68 -16.31
CA ALA A 107 -50.16 25.31 -16.85
C ALA A 107 -50.86 24.21 -16.02
N GLN A 108 -50.11 23.20 -15.58
CA GLN A 108 -50.62 22.12 -14.71
C GLN A 108 -51.04 22.66 -13.34
N ILE A 109 -50.34 23.66 -12.78
CA ILE A 109 -50.72 24.28 -11.48
C ILE A 109 -51.99 25.09 -11.66
N GLU A 110 -52.14 25.84 -12.76
CA GLU A 110 -53.38 26.58 -13.08
C GLU A 110 -54.58 25.62 -13.23
N GLN A 111 -54.39 24.53 -13.97
CA GLN A 111 -55.42 23.49 -14.08
C GLN A 111 -55.77 22.89 -12.73
N GLY A 112 -54.79 22.56 -11.89
CA GLY A 112 -55.00 22.04 -10.54
C GLY A 112 -55.73 23.05 -9.63
N SER A 113 -55.42 24.34 -9.75
CA SER A 113 -56.11 25.40 -9.00
C SER A 113 -57.57 25.51 -9.39
N ALA A 114 -57.90 25.42 -10.69
CA ALA A 114 -59.27 25.38 -11.17
C ALA A 114 -60.04 24.15 -10.65
N GLN A 115 -59.38 22.97 -10.59
CA GLN A 115 -59.97 21.74 -10.02
C GLN A 115 -60.23 21.87 -8.53
N ILE A 116 -59.34 22.51 -7.77
CA ILE A 116 -59.54 22.82 -6.34
C ILE A 116 -60.74 23.76 -6.19
N ALA A 117 -60.85 24.81 -7.00
CA ALA A 117 -61.97 25.74 -6.97
C ALA A 117 -63.33 25.03 -7.24
N SER A 118 -63.37 24.13 -8.21
CA SER A 118 -64.54 23.29 -8.50
C SER A 118 -64.93 22.37 -7.32
N ALA A 119 -63.92 21.70 -6.73
CA ALA A 119 -64.15 20.85 -5.54
C ALA A 119 -64.64 21.69 -4.31
N GLN A 120 -64.16 22.90 -4.17
CA GLN A 120 -64.66 23.84 -3.15
C GLN A 120 -66.12 24.27 -3.38
N ALA A 121 -66.52 24.42 -4.66
CA ALA A 121 -67.93 24.70 -4.98
C ALA A 121 -68.82 23.50 -4.64
N SER A 122 -68.36 22.27 -4.93
CA SER A 122 -69.04 21.04 -4.54
C SER A 122 -69.16 20.88 -3.02
N LEU A 123 -68.13 21.28 -2.26
CA LEU A 123 -68.19 21.30 -0.80
C LEU A 123 -69.27 22.30 -0.31
N ARG A 124 -69.35 23.49 -0.89
CA ARG A 124 -70.39 24.47 -0.51
C ARG A 124 -71.78 23.94 -0.80
N GLN A 125 -71.99 23.24 -1.93
CA GLN A 125 -73.26 22.58 -2.24
C GLN A 125 -73.60 21.48 -1.21
N ALA A 126 -72.63 20.60 -0.87
CA ALA A 126 -72.82 19.57 0.14
C ALA A 126 -73.13 20.17 1.54
N GLN A 127 -72.44 21.26 1.90
CA GLN A 127 -72.74 22.00 3.16
C GLN A 127 -74.13 22.63 3.19
N ALA A 128 -74.65 23.12 2.07
CA ALA A 128 -76.02 23.62 1.98
C ALA A 128 -77.01 22.45 2.13
N GLY A 129 -76.74 21.29 1.50
CA GLY A 129 -77.53 20.07 1.69
C GLY A 129 -77.56 19.59 3.14
N LEU A 130 -76.37 19.60 3.80
CA LEU A 130 -76.26 19.25 5.23
C LEU A 130 -77.10 20.15 6.09
N ARG A 131 -77.06 21.48 5.88
CA ARG A 131 -77.90 22.45 6.63
C ARG A 131 -79.37 22.18 6.48
N ASN A 132 -79.84 21.89 5.26
CA ASN A 132 -81.25 21.55 5.03
C ASN A 132 -81.65 20.26 5.75
N ALA A 133 -80.84 19.18 5.62
CA ALA A 133 -81.08 17.89 6.32
C ALA A 133 -81.05 18.08 7.85
N GLN A 134 -80.16 18.94 8.37
CA GLN A 134 -80.12 19.26 9.82
C GLN A 134 -81.36 19.96 10.27
N LEU A 135 -81.87 20.96 9.55
CA LEU A 135 -83.09 21.70 9.90
C LEU A 135 -84.31 20.78 9.81
N ASP A 136 -84.42 19.87 8.83
CA ASP A 136 -85.49 18.92 8.71
C ASP A 136 -85.47 17.90 9.86
N TYR A 137 -84.31 17.32 10.17
CA TYR A 137 -84.17 16.46 11.35
C TYR A 137 -84.56 17.14 12.65
N ASN A 138 -84.10 18.35 12.92
CA ASN A 138 -84.42 19.08 14.15
C ASN A 138 -85.91 19.31 14.26
N ARG A 139 -86.56 19.73 13.15
CA ARG A 139 -88.02 19.90 13.10
C ARG A 139 -88.77 18.62 13.39
N LYS A 140 -88.43 17.51 12.71
CA LYS A 140 -89.09 16.21 12.92
C LYS A 140 -88.79 15.62 14.29
N ALA A 141 -87.64 15.84 14.86
CA ALA A 141 -87.27 15.40 16.19
C ALA A 141 -88.09 16.14 17.25
N ASP A 142 -88.38 17.48 17.07
CA ASP A 142 -89.22 18.27 17.96
C ASP A 142 -90.67 17.83 17.85
N LEU A 143 -91.23 17.62 16.68
CA LEU A 143 -92.56 17.08 16.46
C LEU A 143 -92.71 15.63 16.98
N GLY A 144 -91.69 14.82 16.88
CA GLY A 144 -91.66 13.45 17.41
C GLY A 144 -91.70 13.40 18.94
N ARG A 145 -91.04 14.38 19.65
CA ARG A 145 -91.13 14.50 21.08
C ARG A 145 -92.59 14.89 21.53
N GLN A 146 -93.29 15.61 20.67
CA GLN A 146 -94.72 15.97 20.85
C GLN A 146 -95.65 14.87 20.36
N GLN A 147 -95.15 13.71 19.89
CA GLN A 147 -95.91 12.58 19.30
C GLN A 147 -96.77 12.96 18.07
N LEU A 148 -96.38 13.98 17.31
CA LEU A 148 -97.07 14.46 16.10
C LEU A 148 -96.59 13.79 14.80
N VAL A 149 -95.46 13.07 14.86
CA VAL A 149 -94.93 12.29 13.71
C VAL A 149 -94.48 10.94 14.20
N SER A 150 -94.36 9.96 13.24
CA SER A 150 -93.93 8.59 13.52
C SER A 150 -92.42 8.53 13.87
N LYS A 151 -92.01 7.54 14.69
CA LYS A 151 -90.56 7.27 14.91
C LYS A 151 -89.80 6.99 13.62
N SER A 152 -90.44 6.27 12.65
CA SER A 152 -89.88 5.99 11.35
C SER A 152 -89.53 7.26 10.57
N ASP A 153 -90.35 8.36 10.69
CA ASP A 153 -90.09 9.62 10.02
C ASP A 153 -88.87 10.34 10.63
N VAL A 154 -88.67 10.22 11.95
CA VAL A 154 -87.54 10.79 12.66
C VAL A 154 -86.27 10.00 12.29
N ASP A 155 -86.34 8.66 12.26
CA ASP A 155 -85.20 7.81 11.89
C ASP A 155 -84.79 8.05 10.45
N LEU A 156 -85.72 8.22 9.52
CA LEU A 156 -85.48 8.57 8.12
C LEU A 156 -84.75 9.91 7.96
N ALA A 157 -85.19 10.92 8.71
CA ALA A 157 -84.54 12.24 8.71
C ALA A 157 -83.14 12.20 9.32
N ARG A 158 -82.93 11.36 10.34
CA ARG A 158 -81.58 11.10 10.88
C ARG A 158 -80.66 10.45 9.87
N ALA A 159 -81.09 9.39 9.17
CA ALA A 159 -80.34 8.76 8.13
C ALA A 159 -79.98 9.73 6.99
N SER A 160 -80.93 10.62 6.60
CA SER A 160 -80.67 11.69 5.60
C SER A 160 -79.65 12.68 6.07
N LEU A 161 -79.65 13.07 7.36
CA LEU A 161 -78.61 13.92 7.96
C LEU A 161 -77.24 13.26 7.95
N GLU A 162 -77.17 11.99 8.35
CA GLU A 162 -75.92 11.20 8.34
C GLU A 162 -75.38 11.06 6.91
N GLN A 163 -76.25 10.84 5.93
CA GLN A 163 -75.85 10.82 4.51
C GLN A 163 -75.31 12.16 4.01
N ALA A 164 -75.97 13.28 4.36
CA ALA A 164 -75.50 14.61 4.01
C ALA A 164 -74.15 14.96 4.67
N GLN A 165 -73.93 14.53 5.92
CA GLN A 165 -72.69 14.65 6.63
C GLN A 165 -71.56 13.85 5.92
N ALA A 166 -71.84 12.62 5.50
CA ALA A 166 -70.91 11.81 4.74
C ALA A 166 -70.53 12.48 3.41
N GLN A 167 -71.51 13.12 2.72
CA GLN A 167 -71.24 13.85 1.48
C GLN A 167 -70.32 15.04 1.68
N VAL A 168 -70.44 15.81 2.82
CA VAL A 168 -69.50 16.87 3.18
C VAL A 168 -68.10 16.30 3.40
N ASN A 169 -67.99 15.20 4.12
CA ASN A 169 -66.70 14.56 4.37
C ASN A 169 -66.03 14.09 3.07
N SER A 170 -66.81 13.52 2.14
CA SER A 170 -66.36 13.12 0.80
C SER A 170 -65.85 14.33 -0.01
N ALA A 171 -66.60 15.44 -0.03
CA ALA A 171 -66.19 16.65 -0.75
C ALA A 171 -64.91 17.26 -0.12
N GLN A 172 -64.76 17.23 1.20
CA GLN A 172 -63.50 17.63 1.86
C GLN A 172 -62.33 16.75 1.50
N ALA A 173 -62.53 15.42 1.41
CA ALA A 173 -61.49 14.49 0.97
C ALA A 173 -61.04 14.78 -0.46
N GLN A 174 -61.98 15.10 -1.36
CA GLN A 174 -61.68 15.47 -2.75
C GLN A 174 -60.83 16.73 -2.85
N ILE A 175 -61.10 17.77 -2.03
CA ILE A 175 -60.27 18.98 -1.95
C ILE A 175 -58.86 18.61 -1.49
N ARG A 176 -58.71 17.79 -0.46
CA ARG A 176 -57.40 17.38 0.03
C ARG A 176 -56.60 16.62 -1.05
N GLN A 177 -57.27 15.73 -1.76
CA GLN A 177 -56.66 14.99 -2.87
C GLN A 177 -56.15 15.93 -3.96
N GLN A 178 -56.95 16.88 -4.40
CA GLN A 178 -56.62 17.83 -5.45
C GLN A 178 -55.50 18.80 -5.01
N THR A 179 -55.54 19.22 -3.75
CA THR A 179 -54.48 20.05 -3.17
C THR A 179 -53.16 19.31 -3.11
N ALA A 180 -53.17 18.05 -2.71
CA ALA A 180 -51.96 17.23 -2.68
C ALA A 180 -51.36 17.02 -4.09
N SER A 181 -52.21 16.72 -5.10
CA SER A 181 -51.76 16.61 -6.50
C SER A 181 -51.12 17.90 -7.01
N THR A 182 -51.77 19.06 -6.77
CA THR A 182 -51.26 20.37 -7.17
C THR A 182 -49.95 20.71 -6.44
N GLN A 183 -49.82 20.30 -5.17
CA GLN A 183 -48.58 20.51 -4.42
C GLN A 183 -47.41 19.70 -5.01
N THR A 184 -47.64 18.47 -5.48
CA THR A 184 -46.63 17.72 -6.18
C THR A 184 -46.10 18.45 -7.43
N THR A 185 -47.02 19.02 -8.22
CA THR A 185 -46.65 19.84 -9.39
C THR A 185 -45.86 21.09 -9.02
N ARG A 186 -46.22 21.74 -7.88
CA ARG A 186 -45.44 22.90 -7.35
C ARG A 186 -44.01 22.52 -6.97
N VAL A 187 -43.82 21.35 -6.36
CA VAL A 187 -42.48 20.84 -6.05
C VAL A 187 -41.70 20.60 -7.33
N ASN A 188 -42.34 20.02 -8.36
CA ASN A 188 -41.67 19.84 -9.66
C ASN A 188 -41.32 21.18 -10.32
N LEU A 189 -42.20 22.20 -10.21
CA LEU A 189 -41.87 23.55 -10.64
C LEU A 189 -40.64 24.12 -9.92
N GLN A 190 -40.50 23.91 -8.61
CA GLN A 190 -39.30 24.34 -7.88
C GLN A 190 -38.03 23.64 -8.37
N ARG A 191 -38.14 22.39 -8.81
CA ARG A 191 -37.05 21.59 -9.36
C ARG A 191 -36.64 21.98 -10.77
N THR A 192 -37.41 22.83 -11.47
CA THR A 192 -36.97 23.38 -12.77
C THR A 192 -35.85 24.40 -12.60
N VAL A 193 -35.66 24.97 -11.42
CA VAL A 193 -34.54 25.85 -11.11
C VAL A 193 -33.44 25.03 -10.45
N ILE A 194 -32.39 24.77 -11.22
CA ILE A 194 -31.24 23.97 -10.78
C ILE A 194 -30.32 24.85 -9.96
N ARG A 195 -30.01 24.41 -8.74
CA ARG A 195 -29.22 25.18 -7.77
C ARG A 195 -28.02 24.38 -7.29
N SER A 196 -26.94 25.07 -6.94
CA SER A 196 -25.79 24.45 -6.29
C SER A 196 -26.17 23.97 -4.87
N PRO A 197 -25.88 22.71 -4.53
CA PRO A 197 -26.05 22.21 -3.17
C PRO A 197 -24.92 22.63 -2.22
N VAL A 198 -23.77 23.08 -2.74
CA VAL A 198 -22.53 23.38 -2.01
C VAL A 198 -21.89 24.68 -2.52
N ASP A 199 -21.00 25.24 -1.70
CA ASP A 199 -20.08 26.29 -2.14
C ASP A 199 -18.90 25.62 -2.89
N GLY A 200 -18.42 26.21 -4.00
CA GLY A 200 -17.32 25.60 -4.73
C GLY A 200 -17.05 26.21 -6.08
N VAL A 201 -16.36 25.45 -6.93
CA VAL A 201 -16.00 25.82 -8.31
C VAL A 201 -16.57 24.80 -9.28
N VAL A 202 -17.17 25.26 -10.37
CA VAL A 202 -17.70 24.41 -11.43
C VAL A 202 -16.54 23.80 -12.22
N LEU A 203 -16.40 22.48 -12.17
CA LEU A 203 -15.37 21.75 -12.94
C LEU A 203 -15.84 21.44 -14.36
N THR A 204 -17.08 20.94 -14.48
CA THR A 204 -17.65 20.53 -15.76
C THR A 204 -19.07 21.06 -15.93
N ARG A 205 -19.41 21.42 -17.15
CA ARG A 205 -20.73 21.79 -17.62
C ARG A 205 -21.06 20.92 -18.85
N THR A 206 -22.08 20.08 -18.75
CA THR A 206 -22.47 19.15 -19.83
C THR A 206 -23.70 19.59 -20.60
N ILE A 207 -24.25 20.77 -20.29
CA ILE A 207 -25.50 21.28 -20.86
C ILE A 207 -25.31 22.59 -21.59
N GLU A 208 -26.15 22.78 -22.60
CA GLU A 208 -26.24 24.00 -23.40
C GLU A 208 -27.66 24.60 -23.37
N PRO A 209 -27.83 25.91 -23.46
CA PRO A 209 -29.15 26.53 -23.66
C PRO A 209 -29.87 25.95 -24.87
N GLY A 210 -31.15 25.62 -24.73
CA GLY A 210 -31.94 24.98 -25.78
C GLY A 210 -31.88 23.45 -25.81
N GLN A 211 -30.97 22.82 -25.07
CA GLN A 211 -30.86 21.36 -24.96
C GLN A 211 -32.01 20.78 -24.14
N THR A 212 -32.56 19.64 -24.59
CA THR A 212 -33.57 18.89 -23.82
C THR A 212 -32.91 17.86 -22.91
N VAL A 213 -33.24 17.88 -21.62
CA VAL A 213 -32.80 16.89 -20.63
C VAL A 213 -33.96 15.97 -20.27
N ALA A 214 -33.66 14.66 -20.20
CA ALA A 214 -34.64 13.64 -19.86
C ALA A 214 -34.20 12.92 -18.57
N ALA A 215 -34.95 13.12 -17.50
CA ALA A 215 -34.67 12.57 -16.16
C ALA A 215 -35.43 11.25 -15.87
N SER A 216 -36.07 10.65 -16.87
CA SER A 216 -36.99 9.52 -16.68
C SER A 216 -36.31 8.16 -16.46
N LEU A 217 -35.09 7.94 -16.95
CA LEU A 217 -34.34 6.68 -16.87
C LEU A 217 -33.09 6.78 -16.00
N SER A 218 -32.40 7.92 -16.08
CA SER A 218 -31.25 8.25 -15.24
C SER A 218 -31.21 9.76 -15.09
N ALA A 219 -30.86 10.27 -13.91
CA ALA A 219 -30.61 11.69 -13.72
C ALA A 219 -29.35 12.08 -14.53
N PRO A 220 -29.47 12.87 -15.61
CA PRO A 220 -28.29 13.30 -16.35
C PRO A 220 -27.43 14.22 -15.48
N GLU A 221 -26.12 14.06 -15.56
CA GLU A 221 -25.16 14.95 -14.93
C GLU A 221 -25.11 16.26 -15.72
N LEU A 222 -25.39 17.38 -15.06
CA LEU A 222 -25.40 18.69 -15.69
C LEU A 222 -24.17 19.50 -15.33
N PHE A 223 -23.78 19.46 -14.08
CA PHE A 223 -22.59 20.14 -13.55
C PHE A 223 -21.87 19.23 -12.54
N THR A 224 -20.54 19.34 -12.53
CA THR A 224 -19.72 18.80 -11.44
C THR A 224 -19.06 19.98 -10.71
N ILE A 225 -19.25 20.06 -9.41
CA ILE A 225 -18.75 21.15 -8.57
C ILE A 225 -17.75 20.55 -7.57
N ALA A 226 -16.56 21.15 -7.49
CA ALA A 226 -15.59 20.86 -6.43
C ALA A 226 -15.78 21.82 -5.27
N GLU A 227 -15.89 21.31 -4.05
CA GLU A 227 -16.09 22.15 -2.86
C GLU A 227 -14.83 22.96 -2.52
N ASP A 228 -13.67 22.30 -2.51
CA ASP A 228 -12.41 22.93 -2.16
C ASP A 228 -11.29 22.40 -3.07
N LEU A 229 -10.56 23.29 -3.72
CA LEU A 229 -9.39 22.98 -4.51
C LEU A 229 -8.08 23.26 -3.77
N ALA A 230 -8.12 23.87 -2.59
CA ALA A 230 -6.94 24.09 -1.76
C ALA A 230 -6.43 22.79 -1.15
N LYS A 231 -7.32 21.82 -0.95
CA LYS A 231 -6.97 20.46 -0.54
C LYS A 231 -7.37 19.49 -1.62
N MET A 232 -6.43 18.65 -2.03
CA MET A 232 -6.64 17.68 -3.09
C MET A 232 -6.28 16.27 -2.62
N LYS A 233 -6.75 15.28 -3.32
CA LYS A 233 -6.39 13.88 -3.12
C LYS A 233 -5.81 13.29 -4.40
N ILE A 234 -4.84 12.41 -4.24
CA ILE A 234 -4.34 11.55 -5.30
C ILE A 234 -4.85 10.14 -5.03
N GLU A 235 -5.39 9.49 -6.04
CA GLU A 235 -5.69 8.07 -5.98
C GLU A 235 -4.58 7.31 -6.72
N LEU A 236 -3.63 6.76 -5.94
CA LEU A 236 -2.50 6.00 -6.47
C LEU A 236 -2.89 4.55 -6.66
N ALA A 237 -2.56 3.97 -7.81
CA ALA A 237 -2.69 2.54 -8.07
C ALA A 237 -1.42 1.82 -7.62
N VAL A 238 -1.45 1.15 -6.48
CA VAL A 238 -0.33 0.39 -5.93
C VAL A 238 -0.52 -1.10 -6.22
N ASP A 239 0.52 -1.77 -6.70
CA ASP A 239 0.47 -3.18 -7.03
C ASP A 239 0.26 -4.08 -5.79
N GLU A 240 -0.38 -5.24 -5.98
CA GLU A 240 -0.64 -6.22 -4.93
C GLU A 240 0.65 -6.68 -4.22
N SER A 241 1.78 -6.76 -4.95
CA SER A 241 3.07 -7.15 -4.39
C SER A 241 3.60 -6.17 -3.35
N ASP A 242 3.23 -4.89 -3.43
CA ASP A 242 3.82 -3.81 -2.66
C ASP A 242 2.89 -3.24 -1.58
N ILE A 243 1.57 -3.47 -1.73
CA ILE A 243 0.56 -2.90 -0.82
C ILE A 243 0.76 -3.30 0.65
N GLY A 244 1.34 -4.50 0.89
CA GLY A 244 1.62 -4.97 2.24
C GLY A 244 2.60 -4.11 3.04
N GLN A 245 3.36 -3.24 2.37
CA GLN A 245 4.33 -2.34 2.97
C GLN A 245 3.79 -0.92 3.16
N VAL A 246 2.67 -0.56 2.50
CA VAL A 246 2.07 0.77 2.58
C VAL A 246 1.22 0.89 3.84
N LYS A 247 1.42 1.99 4.57
CA LYS A 247 0.70 2.31 5.81
C LYS A 247 0.22 3.75 5.81
N VAL A 248 -0.89 3.99 6.49
CA VAL A 248 -1.40 5.35 6.74
C VAL A 248 -0.35 6.18 7.48
N GLY A 249 -0.20 7.43 7.07
CA GLY A 249 0.75 8.39 7.64
C GLY A 249 2.13 8.40 6.98
N GLN A 250 2.41 7.53 6.01
CA GLN A 250 3.67 7.56 5.27
C GLN A 250 3.76 8.80 4.38
N ALA A 251 4.97 9.36 4.29
CA ALA A 251 5.26 10.49 3.42
C ALA A 251 5.29 10.03 1.95
N VAL A 252 4.73 10.86 1.08
CA VAL A 252 4.70 10.65 -0.36
C VAL A 252 5.32 11.86 -1.04
N SER A 253 6.27 11.61 -1.93
CA SER A 253 6.81 12.62 -2.83
C SER A 253 6.28 12.32 -4.23
N PHE A 254 5.78 13.32 -4.95
CA PHE A 254 5.26 13.11 -6.28
C PHE A 254 5.60 14.24 -7.22
N SER A 255 5.64 13.94 -8.50
CA SER A 255 5.70 14.88 -9.61
C SER A 255 4.44 14.74 -10.45
N ALA A 256 3.91 15.85 -10.95
CA ALA A 256 2.84 15.83 -11.94
C ALA A 256 3.45 15.94 -13.35
N ASP A 257 2.89 15.23 -14.32
CA ASP A 257 3.41 15.24 -15.70
C ASP A 257 3.41 16.65 -16.32
N ALA A 258 2.49 17.53 -15.86
CA ALA A 258 2.47 18.93 -16.26
C ALA A 258 3.62 19.77 -15.65
N PHE A 259 4.26 19.30 -14.56
CA PHE A 259 5.30 20.01 -13.83
C PHE A 259 6.46 19.06 -13.47
N PRO A 260 7.24 18.55 -14.44
CA PRO A 260 8.25 17.52 -14.21
C PRO A 260 9.41 18.01 -13.30
N ASP A 261 9.70 19.30 -13.31
CA ASP A 261 10.80 19.90 -12.52
C ASP A 261 10.39 20.25 -11.07
N ARG A 262 9.11 20.07 -10.70
CA ARG A 262 8.60 20.36 -9.35
C ARG A 262 8.25 19.08 -8.63
N GLN A 263 8.77 18.95 -7.41
CA GLN A 263 8.35 17.90 -6.49
C GLN A 263 7.36 18.46 -5.47
N PHE A 264 6.27 17.73 -5.32
CA PHE A 264 5.23 18.01 -4.35
C PHE A 264 5.26 16.95 -3.25
N LYS A 265 4.66 17.26 -2.12
CA LYS A 265 4.60 16.36 -0.97
C LYS A 265 3.15 16.07 -0.61
N GLY A 266 2.91 14.85 -0.19
CA GLY A 266 1.63 14.40 0.33
C GLY A 266 1.83 13.42 1.47
N VAL A 267 0.73 12.98 2.05
CA VAL A 267 0.71 11.98 3.11
C VAL A 267 -0.36 10.94 2.79
N VAL A 268 -0.04 9.66 2.97
CA VAL A 268 -1.02 8.58 2.83
C VAL A 268 -2.09 8.75 3.89
N ASP A 269 -3.31 9.01 3.44
CA ASP A 269 -4.50 9.17 4.29
C ASP A 269 -5.21 7.83 4.50
N GLN A 270 -5.40 7.08 3.42
CA GLN A 270 -6.15 5.83 3.46
C GLN A 270 -5.64 4.82 2.43
N VAL A 271 -5.61 3.55 2.83
CA VAL A 271 -5.44 2.40 1.92
C VAL A 271 -6.80 1.74 1.73
N ARG A 272 -7.33 1.71 0.51
CA ARG A 272 -8.63 1.07 0.23
C ARG A 272 -8.47 -0.45 0.18
N LEU A 273 -9.41 -1.16 0.81
CA LEU A 273 -9.39 -2.62 0.89
C LEU A 273 -9.93 -3.30 -0.39
N SER A 274 -10.64 -2.56 -1.23
CA SER A 274 -11.18 -3.08 -2.50
C SER A 274 -10.15 -2.91 -3.60
N ALA A 275 -9.66 -4.03 -4.13
CA ALA A 275 -8.76 -4.03 -5.28
C ALA A 275 -9.51 -3.69 -6.57
N THR A 276 -8.81 -3.09 -7.51
CA THR A 276 -9.25 -2.87 -8.88
C THR A 276 -8.42 -3.76 -9.81
N THR A 277 -9.07 -4.50 -10.71
CA THR A 277 -8.37 -5.33 -11.69
C THR A 277 -8.52 -4.69 -13.07
N SER A 278 -7.41 -4.34 -13.68
CA SER A 278 -7.35 -3.83 -15.05
C SER A 278 -6.29 -4.61 -15.82
N ASN A 279 -6.63 -5.11 -16.99
CA ASN A 279 -5.73 -5.89 -17.85
C ASN A 279 -5.00 -7.04 -17.12
N ASN A 280 -5.69 -7.75 -16.23
CA ASN A 280 -5.15 -8.82 -15.39
C ASN A 280 -4.11 -8.36 -14.34
N VAL A 281 -3.96 -7.06 -14.13
CA VAL A 281 -3.14 -6.51 -13.04
C VAL A 281 -4.06 -6.11 -11.91
N VAL A 282 -3.75 -6.58 -10.69
CA VAL A 282 -4.49 -6.26 -9.47
C VAL A 282 -3.78 -5.11 -8.76
N THR A 283 -4.48 -4.00 -8.60
CA THR A 283 -3.97 -2.83 -7.89
C THR A 283 -4.91 -2.42 -6.76
N TYR A 284 -4.33 -1.85 -5.72
CA TYR A 284 -5.07 -1.29 -4.58
C TYR A 284 -5.01 0.23 -4.61
N PRO A 285 -6.16 0.93 -4.60
CA PRO A 285 -6.17 2.38 -4.53
C PRO A 285 -5.67 2.87 -3.17
N VAL A 286 -4.63 3.69 -3.19
CA VAL A 286 -4.10 4.39 -2.02
C VAL A 286 -4.41 5.88 -2.16
N VAL A 287 -5.12 6.43 -1.18
CA VAL A 287 -5.50 7.84 -1.16
C VAL A 287 -4.42 8.63 -0.43
N VAL A 288 -3.90 9.63 -1.10
CA VAL A 288 -2.88 10.56 -0.59
C VAL A 288 -3.48 11.96 -0.55
N THR A 289 -3.43 12.61 0.60
CA THR A 289 -3.85 14.00 0.77
C THR A 289 -2.71 14.95 0.45
N VAL A 290 -3.02 15.98 -0.31
CA VAL A 290 -2.09 16.98 -0.81
C VAL A 290 -2.60 18.38 -0.52
N ASP A 291 -1.72 19.26 -0.10
CA ASP A 291 -1.98 20.69 0.05
C ASP A 291 -1.73 21.40 -1.28
N ASN A 292 -2.73 22.10 -1.78
CA ASN A 292 -2.71 22.90 -3.01
C ASN A 292 -3.10 24.35 -2.71
N SER A 293 -2.66 24.89 -1.58
CA SER A 293 -2.98 26.27 -1.17
C SER A 293 -2.50 27.32 -2.17
N ASP A 294 -1.48 26.98 -2.98
CA ASP A 294 -0.96 27.83 -4.08
C ASP A 294 -1.77 27.75 -5.38
N GLY A 295 -2.76 26.86 -5.46
CA GLY A 295 -3.64 26.69 -6.63
C GLY A 295 -2.93 26.20 -7.89
N THR A 296 -1.70 25.66 -7.78
CA THR A 296 -0.91 25.21 -8.94
C THR A 296 -1.42 23.88 -9.50
N LEU A 297 -1.88 22.99 -8.63
CA LEU A 297 -2.35 21.66 -9.02
C LEU A 297 -3.79 21.72 -9.50
N LEU A 298 -4.07 21.11 -10.64
CA LEU A 298 -5.39 21.04 -11.25
C LEU A 298 -5.96 19.62 -11.14
N PRO A 299 -7.28 19.46 -10.93
CA PRO A 299 -7.94 18.16 -10.99
C PRO A 299 -7.74 17.50 -12.37
N GLY A 300 -7.56 16.18 -12.40
CA GLY A 300 -7.37 15.40 -13.61
C GLY A 300 -5.90 15.23 -14.04
N LEU A 301 -4.93 15.85 -13.37
CA LEU A 301 -3.51 15.63 -13.66
C LEU A 301 -3.09 14.21 -13.29
N THR A 302 -2.30 13.59 -14.19
CA THR A 302 -1.58 12.35 -13.90
C THR A 302 -0.36 12.67 -13.06
N VAL A 303 -0.11 11.85 -12.05
CA VAL A 303 1.03 12.00 -11.14
C VAL A 303 1.82 10.70 -11.02
N ASN A 304 3.13 10.85 -10.87
CA ASN A 304 4.06 9.78 -10.55
C ASN A 304 4.52 10.00 -9.11
N ALA A 305 4.20 9.07 -8.24
CA ALA A 305 4.43 9.20 -6.80
C ALA A 305 5.37 8.12 -6.28
N GLU A 306 6.17 8.48 -5.29
CA GLU A 306 7.03 7.61 -4.51
C GLU A 306 6.57 7.63 -3.06
N ILE A 307 6.06 6.51 -2.57
CA ILE A 307 5.64 6.31 -1.18
C ILE A 307 6.86 5.87 -0.38
N GLU A 308 7.28 6.64 0.61
CA GLU A 308 8.40 6.31 1.48
C GLU A 308 7.97 5.26 2.51
N VAL A 309 8.36 4.00 2.26
CA VAL A 309 7.97 2.86 3.10
C VAL A 309 8.89 2.71 4.30
N SER A 310 10.20 2.87 4.09
CA SER A 310 11.22 2.72 5.12
C SER A 310 12.41 3.64 4.87
N LYS A 311 12.88 4.27 5.92
CA LYS A 311 14.11 5.06 5.92
C LYS A 311 15.05 4.50 6.97
N LEU A 312 16.18 3.97 6.51
CA LEU A 312 17.25 3.44 7.36
C LEU A 312 18.44 4.39 7.26
N GLY A 313 18.80 5.00 8.40
CA GLY A 313 19.93 5.92 8.47
C GLY A 313 21.22 5.20 8.88
N ASN A 314 22.34 5.62 8.31
CA ASN A 314 23.70 5.19 8.69
C ASN A 314 23.93 3.67 8.65
N VAL A 315 23.37 2.99 7.62
CA VAL A 315 23.59 1.56 7.39
C VAL A 315 24.72 1.31 6.39
N LEU A 316 25.36 0.13 6.47
CA LEU A 316 26.33 -0.29 5.45
C LEU A 316 25.59 -0.62 4.18
N LYS A 317 25.94 0.02 3.07
CA LYS A 317 25.34 -0.19 1.74
C LYS A 317 26.37 -0.56 0.70
N LEU A 318 25.95 -1.39 -0.25
CA LEU A 318 26.75 -1.81 -1.39
C LEU A 318 25.89 -1.76 -2.67
N ALA A 319 26.49 -1.34 -3.76
CA ALA A 319 25.82 -1.30 -5.05
C ALA A 319 25.33 -2.71 -5.47
N ASN A 320 24.11 -2.79 -6.01
CA ASN A 320 23.49 -4.06 -6.40
C ASN A 320 24.29 -4.81 -7.47
N ALA A 321 25.14 -4.13 -8.23
CA ALA A 321 26.06 -4.72 -9.21
C ALA A 321 26.99 -5.75 -8.55
N ALA A 322 27.55 -5.43 -7.38
CA ALA A 322 28.43 -6.33 -6.64
C ALA A 322 27.70 -7.55 -6.05
N LEU A 323 26.41 -7.44 -5.74
CA LEU A 323 25.59 -8.53 -5.22
C LEU A 323 25.15 -9.53 -6.30
N ARG A 324 25.11 -9.09 -7.55
CA ARG A 324 24.71 -9.91 -8.71
C ARG A 324 25.89 -10.65 -9.33
N PHE A 325 27.11 -10.29 -8.95
CA PHE A 325 28.31 -10.89 -9.49
C PHE A 325 28.36 -12.40 -9.18
N LYS A 326 28.54 -13.20 -10.23
CA LYS A 326 28.83 -14.63 -10.14
C LYS A 326 30.12 -14.88 -10.90
N PRO A 327 31.15 -15.50 -10.29
CA PRO A 327 32.37 -15.86 -10.98
C PRO A 327 32.08 -16.74 -12.19
N ALA A 328 32.81 -16.51 -13.29
CA ALA A 328 32.73 -17.36 -14.48
C ALA A 328 33.20 -18.77 -14.17
N GLU A 329 32.58 -19.79 -14.80
CA GLU A 329 33.02 -21.19 -14.66
C GLU A 329 34.45 -21.32 -15.17
N GLY A 330 35.39 -21.76 -14.30
CA GLY A 330 36.82 -21.86 -14.61
C GLY A 330 37.67 -20.69 -14.13
N SER A 331 37.10 -19.63 -13.56
CA SER A 331 37.89 -18.57 -12.94
C SER A 331 38.48 -19.00 -11.60
N PRO A 332 39.62 -18.42 -11.17
CA PRO A 332 40.19 -18.68 -9.84
C PRO A 332 39.21 -18.45 -8.69
N LEU A 333 38.20 -17.59 -8.89
CA LEU A 333 37.13 -17.29 -7.94
C LEU A 333 36.11 -18.43 -7.85
N ALA A 334 35.85 -19.15 -8.93
CA ALA A 334 34.97 -20.32 -8.93
C ALA A 334 35.53 -21.48 -8.09
N ALA A 335 36.87 -21.63 -8.07
CA ALA A 335 37.55 -22.61 -7.24
C ALA A 335 37.40 -22.34 -5.73
N LEU A 336 37.21 -21.06 -5.31
CA LEU A 336 36.90 -20.67 -3.95
C LEU A 336 35.43 -20.92 -3.58
N GLN A 337 34.55 -21.17 -4.56
CA GLN A 337 33.18 -21.61 -4.41
C GLN A 337 33.02 -23.11 -4.14
N GLY A 338 34.08 -23.92 -4.25
CA GLY A 338 34.09 -25.37 -4.09
C GLY A 338 33.61 -25.95 -2.75
N GLY A 339 32.91 -25.13 -1.93
CA GLY A 339 32.12 -25.53 -0.78
C GLY A 339 30.61 -25.33 -0.99
N GLY A 340 30.13 -25.22 -2.23
CA GLY A 340 28.69 -25.07 -2.55
C GLY A 340 27.90 -26.38 -2.38
N PRO A 341 26.57 -26.34 -2.17
CA PRO A 341 25.73 -27.47 -1.75
C PRO A 341 25.43 -28.41 -2.92
N GLY A 342 26.47 -29.21 -3.29
CA GLY A 342 26.27 -30.13 -4.41
C GLY A 342 27.38 -31.13 -4.64
N GLN A 343 28.01 -31.69 -3.60
CA GLN A 343 28.54 -33.06 -3.59
C GLN A 343 29.25 -33.34 -2.26
N GLY A 344 28.58 -34.09 -1.37
CA GLY A 344 29.29 -35.04 -0.50
C GLY A 344 29.93 -34.50 0.79
N ALA A 345 29.55 -33.33 1.34
CA ALA A 345 29.91 -32.99 2.71
C ALA A 345 28.64 -32.92 3.59
N PRO A 346 28.61 -33.50 4.83
CA PRO A 346 27.43 -33.50 5.67
C PRO A 346 27.07 -32.07 6.07
N ALA A 347 25.89 -31.59 5.64
CA ALA A 347 25.32 -30.28 5.88
C ALA A 347 24.92 -30.05 7.36
N GLY A 348 25.74 -30.46 8.29
CA GLY A 348 25.41 -30.49 9.72
C GLY A 348 26.23 -29.59 10.65
N GLY A 349 27.33 -28.98 10.22
CA GLY A 349 28.31 -28.48 11.17
C GLY A 349 28.52 -26.97 11.31
N ARG A 350 28.15 -26.14 10.33
CA ARG A 350 28.49 -24.70 10.35
C ARG A 350 27.32 -23.73 10.47
N GLY A 351 26.06 -24.19 10.31
CA GLY A 351 24.86 -23.33 10.40
C GLY A 351 24.42 -22.98 11.82
N GLY A 352 24.82 -23.77 12.82
CA GLY A 352 24.35 -23.62 14.20
C GLY A 352 25.17 -22.63 15.05
N ALA A 353 26.48 -22.55 14.82
CA ALA A 353 27.33 -21.65 15.59
C ALA A 353 27.06 -20.17 15.28
N GLY A 354 26.77 -19.83 14.04
CA GLY A 354 26.44 -18.47 13.65
C GLY A 354 25.09 -17.95 14.19
N MET A 355 24.10 -18.83 14.36
CA MET A 355 22.77 -18.43 14.88
C MET A 355 22.81 -18.09 16.38
N SER A 356 23.57 -18.85 17.18
CA SER A 356 23.70 -18.58 18.63
C SER A 356 24.42 -17.27 18.92
N GLU A 357 25.41 -16.93 18.12
CA GLU A 357 26.15 -15.67 18.25
C GLU A 357 25.35 -14.45 17.79
N ASP A 358 24.54 -14.63 16.75
CA ASP A 358 23.63 -13.57 16.26
C ASP A 358 22.54 -13.24 17.30
N LEU A 359 22.03 -14.26 17.99
CA LEU A 359 21.06 -14.09 19.07
C LEU A 359 21.67 -13.37 20.29
N GLN A 360 22.94 -13.66 20.60
CA GLN A 360 23.66 -12.95 21.67
C GLN A 360 23.89 -11.46 21.31
N ALA A 361 24.24 -11.17 20.06
CA ALA A 361 24.38 -9.80 19.60
C ALA A 361 23.05 -9.03 19.68
N LEU A 362 21.93 -9.68 19.33
CA LEU A 362 20.60 -9.11 19.46
C LEU A 362 20.23 -8.84 20.91
N ALA A 363 20.48 -9.79 21.81
CA ALA A 363 20.25 -9.64 23.25
C ALA A 363 21.02 -8.44 23.84
N ALA A 364 22.26 -8.25 23.40
CA ALA A 364 23.08 -7.09 23.82
C ALA A 364 22.49 -5.73 23.41
N THR A 365 21.71 -5.67 22.31
CA THR A 365 21.08 -4.42 21.85
C THR A 365 19.77 -4.09 22.57
N LEU A 366 19.17 -5.05 23.29
CA LEU A 366 17.88 -4.91 23.98
C LEU A 366 18.00 -4.29 25.38
N GLY A 367 19.22 -4.15 25.93
CA GLY A 367 19.43 -3.60 27.27
C GLY A 367 18.75 -4.45 28.36
N LEU A 368 18.97 -5.77 28.33
CA LEU A 368 18.34 -6.73 29.23
C LEU A 368 18.78 -6.51 30.68
N ASN A 369 17.88 -6.70 31.62
CA ASN A 369 18.19 -6.77 33.04
C ASN A 369 18.79 -8.15 33.43
N ALA A 370 19.29 -8.32 34.67
CA ALA A 370 19.96 -9.55 35.11
C ALA A 370 19.08 -10.80 35.03
N GLU A 371 17.77 -10.67 35.29
CA GLU A 371 16.81 -11.78 35.24
C GLU A 371 16.50 -12.17 33.79
N GLN A 372 16.31 -11.20 32.92
CA GLN A 372 16.11 -11.40 31.49
C GLN A 372 17.34 -12.04 30.83
N GLN A 373 18.54 -11.61 31.24
CA GLN A 373 19.79 -12.18 30.76
C GLN A 373 19.91 -13.65 31.15
N ALA A 374 19.59 -14.00 32.41
CA ALA A 374 19.63 -15.38 32.89
C ALA A 374 18.62 -16.29 32.14
N ALA A 375 17.41 -15.79 31.86
CA ALA A 375 16.40 -16.50 31.06
C ALA A 375 16.86 -16.70 29.60
N PHE A 376 17.53 -15.72 29.01
CA PHE A 376 18.11 -15.83 27.70
C PHE A 376 19.24 -16.87 27.63
N ASP A 377 20.17 -16.83 28.56
CA ASP A 377 21.30 -17.75 28.62
C ASP A 377 20.83 -19.18 28.84
N ALA A 378 19.82 -19.41 29.68
CA ALA A 378 19.20 -20.73 29.87
C ALA A 378 18.55 -21.25 28.56
N ALA A 379 17.85 -20.42 27.81
CA ALA A 379 17.26 -20.80 26.53
C ALA A 379 18.33 -21.12 25.47
N LEU A 380 19.43 -20.39 25.48
CA LEU A 380 20.57 -20.58 24.56
C LEU A 380 21.31 -21.89 24.87
N GLU A 381 21.52 -22.20 26.15
CA GLU A 381 22.13 -23.45 26.59
C GLU A 381 21.27 -24.66 26.21
N GLN A 382 19.95 -24.61 26.39
CA GLN A 382 19.03 -25.66 25.96
C GLN A 382 19.09 -25.86 24.43
N MET A 383 19.24 -24.77 23.66
CA MET A 383 19.40 -24.86 22.21
C MET A 383 20.68 -25.59 21.84
N LYS A 384 21.81 -25.28 22.50
CA LYS A 384 23.11 -25.92 22.25
C LYS A 384 23.07 -27.40 22.62
N GLN A 385 22.48 -27.76 23.77
CA GLN A 385 22.35 -29.14 24.22
C GLN A 385 21.55 -30.01 23.23
N ARG A 386 20.38 -29.55 22.81
CA ARG A 386 19.54 -30.25 21.81
C ARG A 386 20.24 -30.38 20.45
N GLN A 387 21.08 -29.42 20.09
CA GLN A 387 21.87 -29.49 18.86
C GLN A 387 22.99 -30.53 18.97
N ALA A 388 23.67 -30.59 20.12
CA ALA A 388 24.69 -31.60 20.41
C ALA A 388 24.08 -33.02 20.42
N GLU A 389 22.94 -33.23 21.06
CA GLU A 389 22.22 -34.52 21.09
C GLU A 389 21.84 -34.99 19.67
N ARG A 390 21.39 -34.09 18.79
CA ARG A 390 21.10 -34.44 17.39
C ARG A 390 22.35 -34.82 16.62
N MET A 391 23.46 -34.11 16.82
CA MET A 391 24.71 -34.48 16.18
C MET A 391 25.21 -35.86 16.66
N ALA A 392 25.08 -36.17 17.94
CA ALA A 392 25.41 -37.47 18.48
C ALA A 392 24.54 -38.60 17.91
N GLN A 393 23.23 -38.35 17.73
CA GLN A 393 22.31 -39.31 17.11
C GLN A 393 22.63 -39.58 15.64
N VAL A 394 23.00 -38.53 14.86
CA VAL A 394 23.37 -38.67 13.44
C VAL A 394 24.70 -39.43 13.29
N GLN A 395 25.67 -39.21 14.17
CA GLN A 395 26.93 -39.95 14.16
C GLN A 395 26.76 -41.42 14.64
N GLY A 396 25.85 -41.69 15.58
CA GLY A 396 25.51 -43.05 16.01
C GLY A 396 24.80 -43.90 14.94
N ALA A 397 24.00 -43.25 14.09
CA ALA A 397 23.29 -43.92 13.00
C ALA A 397 24.17 -44.27 11.78
N GLN A 398 25.32 -43.63 11.62
CA GLN A 398 26.30 -43.93 10.55
C GLN A 398 27.22 -45.09 10.87
N GLY A 399 27.32 -45.51 12.14
CA GLY A 399 28.17 -46.63 12.57
C GLY A 399 27.53 -48.03 12.44
N GLN A 400 26.24 -48.16 12.12
CA GLN A 400 25.52 -49.42 12.17
C GLN A 400 24.90 -49.89 10.85
N GLN A 401 25.28 -49.32 9.72
CA GLN A 401 24.78 -49.71 8.38
C GLN A 401 25.87 -50.21 7.45
N GLY A 402 26.67 -51.17 7.97
CA GLY A 402 27.47 -52.06 7.17
C GLY A 402 26.88 -53.48 7.22
N GLY A 403 25.99 -53.82 6.31
CA GLY A 403 25.50 -55.19 6.16
C GLY A 403 24.03 -55.30 5.73
N ASN A 404 23.85 -55.77 4.51
CA ASN A 404 22.61 -56.27 3.88
C ASN A 404 21.80 -55.30 3.03
N ARG A 405 22.29 -55.13 1.79
CA ARG A 405 21.44 -54.76 0.65
C ARG A 405 21.27 -55.97 -0.26
N MET A 406 20.30 -56.83 0.06
CA MET A 406 19.76 -57.78 -0.91
C MET A 406 18.25 -57.95 -0.62
N PHE A 407 17.46 -57.77 -1.68
CA PHE A 407 15.99 -57.93 -1.74
C PHE A 407 15.10 -56.86 -1.14
N GLY A 408 14.39 -56.15 -2.04
CA GLY A 408 13.24 -55.32 -1.73
C GLY A 408 12.93 -54.31 -2.84
N GLY A 409 12.20 -54.74 -3.88
CA GLY A 409 11.73 -53.88 -5.01
C GLY A 409 10.83 -52.76 -4.49
N GLY A 410 11.23 -51.53 -4.76
CA GLY A 410 10.38 -50.37 -4.65
C GLY A 410 9.86 -49.95 -6.04
N PRO A 411 8.65 -49.38 -6.20
CA PRO A 411 8.09 -49.04 -7.48
C PRO A 411 8.90 -47.96 -8.21
N PRO A 412 8.89 -47.93 -9.55
CA PRO A 412 9.67 -46.99 -10.33
C PRO A 412 9.16 -45.56 -10.13
N ARG A 413 10.05 -44.65 -9.77
CA ARG A 413 9.79 -43.23 -9.82
C ARG A 413 9.72 -42.79 -11.28
N THR A 414 8.51 -42.50 -11.76
CA THR A 414 8.30 -41.78 -13.01
C THR A 414 8.89 -40.38 -12.89
N SER A 415 9.90 -40.13 -13.67
CA SER A 415 10.43 -38.79 -13.96
C SER A 415 9.42 -38.05 -14.83
N GLY A 416 8.84 -36.97 -14.32
CA GLY A 416 8.00 -36.10 -15.14
C GLY A 416 7.03 -35.27 -14.29
N GLY A 417 7.43 -34.07 -13.90
CA GLY A 417 6.52 -33.15 -13.18
C GLY A 417 7.26 -31.92 -12.67
N GLN A 418 7.27 -30.93 -13.47
CA GLN A 418 7.90 -29.64 -13.36
C GLN A 418 7.36 -28.80 -12.19
N GLY A 419 8.21 -28.35 -11.26
CA GLY A 419 8.21 -26.96 -10.83
C GLY A 419 7.20 -26.44 -9.80
N GLY A 420 6.40 -27.28 -9.09
CA GLY A 420 5.42 -26.72 -8.12
C GLY A 420 5.57 -27.15 -6.64
N GLY A 421 6.37 -28.18 -6.36
CA GLY A 421 6.45 -28.80 -5.03
C GLY A 421 7.45 -28.18 -4.05
N ASP A 422 8.47 -27.51 -4.54
CA ASP A 422 9.58 -27.03 -3.68
C ASP A 422 9.22 -25.79 -2.84
N ALA A 423 8.42 -24.88 -3.35
CA ALA A 423 8.06 -23.66 -2.63
C ALA A 423 7.14 -23.92 -1.43
N SER A 424 6.18 -24.85 -1.56
CA SER A 424 5.27 -25.21 -0.47
C SER A 424 5.98 -26.02 0.63
N MET A 425 6.91 -26.91 0.25
CA MET A 425 7.70 -27.68 1.21
C MET A 425 8.70 -26.78 1.97
N GLN A 426 9.31 -25.81 1.29
CA GLN A 426 10.17 -24.80 1.91
C GLN A 426 9.37 -23.88 2.86
N ALA A 427 8.17 -23.47 2.49
CA ALA A 427 7.28 -22.67 3.35
C ALA A 427 6.88 -23.45 4.63
N GLN A 428 6.51 -24.72 4.50
CA GLN A 428 6.20 -25.59 5.65
C GLN A 428 7.42 -25.83 6.55
N MET A 429 8.60 -26.00 5.96
CA MET A 429 9.83 -26.19 6.72
C MET A 429 10.21 -24.92 7.51
N ARG A 430 10.02 -23.72 6.91
CA ARG A 430 10.21 -22.43 7.59
C ARG A 430 9.20 -22.23 8.72
N ALA A 431 7.92 -22.57 8.50
CA ALA A 431 6.90 -22.48 9.54
C ALA A 431 7.24 -23.38 10.75
N ARG A 432 7.61 -24.64 10.51
CA ARG A 432 8.03 -25.57 11.58
C ARG A 432 9.30 -25.10 12.32
N MET A 433 10.25 -24.48 11.63
CA MET A 433 11.42 -23.88 12.27
C MET A 433 11.03 -22.70 13.17
N ARG A 434 10.13 -21.83 12.67
CA ARG A 434 9.63 -20.69 13.43
C ARG A 434 8.90 -21.11 14.69
N ASP A 435 8.03 -22.11 14.59
CA ASP A 435 7.25 -22.61 15.74
C ASP A 435 8.14 -23.25 16.81
N ARG A 436 9.12 -24.03 16.40
CA ARG A 436 10.12 -24.61 17.31
C ARG A 436 10.94 -23.56 18.04
N PHE A 437 11.36 -22.53 17.31
CA PHE A 437 12.11 -21.42 17.86
C PHE A 437 11.25 -20.63 18.88
N ASN A 438 9.99 -20.37 18.54
CA ASN A 438 9.05 -19.70 19.44
C ASN A 438 8.85 -20.47 20.74
N GLN A 439 8.71 -21.77 20.67
CA GLN A 439 8.60 -22.62 21.86
C GLN A 439 9.87 -22.61 22.72
N GLN A 440 11.02 -22.52 22.11
CA GLN A 440 12.32 -22.56 22.79
C GLN A 440 12.65 -21.30 23.56
N PHE A 441 12.22 -20.13 23.01
CA PHE A 441 12.44 -18.81 23.61
C PHE A 441 11.18 -18.24 24.27
N ALA A 442 10.12 -19.03 24.48
CA ALA A 442 8.87 -18.57 25.08
C ALA A 442 9.09 -18.01 26.49
N ALA A 443 9.79 -18.72 27.34
CA ALA A 443 10.08 -18.28 28.70
C ALA A 443 10.88 -16.98 28.76
N PHE A 444 11.86 -16.79 27.88
CA PHE A 444 12.59 -15.53 27.74
C PHE A 444 11.68 -14.39 27.24
N ARG A 445 10.86 -14.67 26.23
CA ARG A 445 9.94 -13.69 25.65
C ARG A 445 8.92 -13.16 26.66
N ASP A 446 8.48 -14.01 27.59
CA ASP A 446 7.52 -13.66 28.65
C ASP A 446 8.13 -12.72 29.71
N THR A 447 9.45 -12.67 29.85
CA THR A 447 10.16 -11.74 30.76
C THR A 447 10.42 -10.36 30.11
N LEU A 448 10.17 -10.18 28.81
CA LEU A 448 10.42 -8.92 28.08
C LEU A 448 9.27 -7.94 28.23
N ASP A 449 9.59 -6.65 28.37
CA ASP A 449 8.63 -5.56 28.26
C ASP A 449 8.06 -5.46 26.85
N ASP A 450 6.89 -4.85 26.68
CA ASP A 450 6.21 -4.74 25.38
C ASP A 450 7.09 -4.10 24.30
N THR A 451 7.90 -3.10 24.65
CA THR A 451 8.84 -2.44 23.72
C THR A 451 10.03 -3.33 23.35
N GLN A 452 10.57 -4.09 24.31
CA GLN A 452 11.62 -5.07 24.10
C GLN A 452 11.12 -6.25 23.29
N ARG A 453 9.89 -6.71 23.57
CA ARG A 453 9.21 -7.81 22.85
C ARG A 453 8.99 -7.47 21.38
N ALA A 454 8.51 -6.25 21.08
CA ALA A 454 8.35 -5.78 19.70
C ALA A 454 9.68 -5.71 18.95
N LYS A 455 10.75 -5.22 19.60
CA LYS A 455 12.10 -5.18 19.02
C LYS A 455 12.68 -6.59 18.81
N TRP A 456 12.49 -7.49 19.76
CA TRP A 456 12.93 -8.89 19.66
C TRP A 456 12.23 -9.62 18.52
N ASP A 457 10.89 -9.53 18.46
CA ASP A 457 10.09 -10.20 17.43
C ASP A 457 10.40 -9.65 16.03
N GLY A 458 10.55 -8.32 15.87
CA GLY A 458 10.92 -7.68 14.61
C GLY A 458 12.34 -8.04 14.13
N ALA A 459 13.33 -7.98 15.01
CA ALA A 459 14.71 -8.33 14.66
C ALA A 459 14.87 -9.83 14.37
N ARG A 460 14.12 -10.69 15.05
CA ARG A 460 14.05 -12.12 14.79
C ARG A 460 13.43 -12.41 13.42
N GLU A 461 12.31 -11.76 13.08
CA GLU A 461 11.66 -11.90 11.78
C GLU A 461 12.63 -11.50 10.65
N ALA A 462 13.32 -10.38 10.82
CA ALA A 462 14.37 -9.93 9.92
C ALA A 462 15.50 -10.95 9.77
N GLN A 463 15.89 -11.66 10.85
CA GLN A 463 16.92 -12.70 10.79
C GLN A 463 16.48 -13.98 10.06
N LEU A 464 15.19 -14.35 10.15
CA LEU A 464 14.65 -15.54 9.49
C LEU A 464 14.35 -15.32 8.01
N THR A 465 14.02 -14.09 7.64
CA THR A 465 13.70 -13.68 6.26
C THR A 465 14.88 -13.17 5.48
N ALA A 466 15.98 -12.75 6.15
CA ALA A 466 17.16 -12.20 5.49
C ALA A 466 17.80 -13.18 4.52
N LYS A 467 17.89 -12.78 3.27
CA LYS A 467 18.60 -13.52 2.22
C LYS A 467 20.10 -13.42 2.48
N ARG A 468 20.78 -14.56 2.60
CA ARG A 468 22.25 -14.61 2.71
C ARG A 468 22.85 -14.77 1.33
N VAL A 469 23.87 -13.95 1.05
CA VAL A 469 24.61 -13.98 -0.22
C VAL A 469 26.10 -13.99 0.09
N THR A 470 26.86 -14.76 -0.69
CA THR A 470 28.32 -14.74 -0.64
C THR A 470 28.82 -13.64 -1.57
N ILE A 471 29.57 -12.70 -1.04
CA ILE A 471 30.27 -11.66 -1.78
C ILE A 471 31.78 -11.95 -1.73
N TYR A 472 32.53 -11.39 -2.66
CA TYR A 472 33.98 -11.55 -2.72
C TYR A 472 34.66 -10.24 -2.33
N LYS A 473 35.28 -10.24 -1.15
CA LYS A 473 36.01 -9.10 -0.62
C LYS A 473 37.48 -9.21 -1.03
N LEU A 474 38.08 -8.11 -1.46
CA LEU A 474 39.49 -8.03 -1.81
C LEU A 474 40.30 -7.68 -0.56
N VAL A 475 41.09 -8.62 -0.02
CA VAL A 475 41.97 -8.43 1.12
C VAL A 475 43.40 -8.67 0.69
N ASP A 476 44.25 -7.65 0.80
CA ASP A 476 45.66 -7.69 0.35
C ASP A 476 45.81 -8.17 -1.11
N GLY A 477 44.92 -7.71 -2.00
CA GLY A 477 44.93 -8.10 -3.44
C GLY A 477 44.45 -9.52 -3.70
N LYS A 478 43.92 -10.25 -2.71
CA LYS A 478 43.41 -11.60 -2.85
C LYS A 478 41.90 -11.64 -2.56
N PRO A 479 41.13 -12.28 -3.43
CA PRO A 479 39.70 -12.43 -3.20
C PRO A 479 39.41 -13.42 -2.06
N LYS A 480 38.63 -13.01 -1.08
CA LYS A 480 38.12 -13.84 0.00
C LYS A 480 36.59 -13.86 -0.03
N PRO A 481 35.93 -15.02 0.02
CA PRO A 481 34.49 -15.10 0.14
C PRO A 481 34.07 -14.65 1.55
N ALA A 482 33.09 -13.74 1.63
CA ALA A 482 32.45 -13.27 2.84
C ALA A 482 30.95 -13.49 2.75
N MET A 483 30.34 -14.06 3.80
CA MET A 483 28.89 -14.23 3.88
C MET A 483 28.25 -13.00 4.50
N VAL A 484 27.37 -12.35 3.75
CA VAL A 484 26.60 -11.19 4.20
C VAL A 484 25.12 -11.46 4.14
N ARG A 485 24.38 -10.76 4.97
CA ARG A 485 22.91 -10.71 4.93
C ARG A 485 22.50 -9.47 4.18
N LEU A 486 21.52 -9.62 3.30
CA LEU A 486 20.90 -8.52 2.59
C LEU A 486 19.71 -8.01 3.43
N GLY A 487 19.67 -6.71 3.64
CA GLY A 487 18.56 -5.99 4.23
C GLY A 487 17.73 -5.27 3.18
N ALA A 488 17.31 -4.04 3.51
CA ALA A 488 16.52 -3.18 2.62
C ALA A 488 17.31 -2.73 1.40
N SER A 489 16.62 -2.57 0.27
CA SER A 489 17.23 -2.13 -1.00
C SER A 489 16.46 -0.94 -1.56
N ASP A 490 17.17 0.06 -2.06
CA ASP A 490 16.61 1.21 -2.79
C ASP A 490 16.59 1.03 -4.32
N GLY A 491 16.85 -0.22 -4.80
CA GLY A 491 16.98 -0.51 -6.23
C GLY A 491 18.39 -0.33 -6.80
N THR A 492 19.18 0.59 -6.27
CA THR A 492 20.59 0.85 -6.69
C THR A 492 21.60 0.24 -5.73
N ALA A 493 21.35 0.35 -4.44
CA ALA A 493 22.15 -0.21 -3.37
C ALA A 493 21.29 -1.05 -2.42
N THR A 494 21.93 -1.97 -1.70
CA THR A 494 21.28 -2.82 -0.70
C THR A 494 22.05 -2.74 0.60
N GLU A 495 21.29 -2.71 1.70
CA GLU A 495 21.82 -2.81 3.05
C GLU A 495 22.54 -4.14 3.25
N LEU A 496 23.73 -4.07 3.83
CA LEU A 496 24.50 -5.22 4.22
C LEU A 496 24.64 -5.30 5.72
N SER A 497 24.51 -6.49 6.25
CA SER A 497 24.84 -6.81 7.63
C SER A 497 25.67 -8.08 7.71
N GLY A 498 26.75 -8.04 8.49
CA GLY A 498 27.66 -9.17 8.69
C GLY A 498 28.91 -8.76 9.45
N ARG A 499 29.54 -9.70 10.15
CA ARG A 499 30.76 -9.46 10.92
C ARG A 499 32.01 -9.35 10.05
N GLU A 500 31.97 -9.92 8.85
CA GLU A 500 33.12 -10.00 7.95
C GLU A 500 33.23 -8.79 7.05
N ILE A 501 32.30 -7.83 7.16
CA ILE A 501 32.25 -6.64 6.32
C ILE A 501 32.27 -5.36 7.18
N ALA A 502 33.11 -4.43 6.78
CA ALA A 502 33.27 -3.12 7.42
C ALA A 502 33.18 -2.01 6.37
N GLU A 503 33.00 -0.80 6.85
CA GLU A 503 33.07 0.39 6.02
C GLU A 503 34.45 0.52 5.37
N GLY A 504 34.49 0.83 4.09
CA GLY A 504 35.73 0.92 3.30
C GLY A 504 36.22 -0.40 2.71
N ASP A 505 35.57 -1.53 3.00
CA ASP A 505 35.91 -2.81 2.37
C ASP A 505 35.67 -2.77 0.87
N ILE A 506 36.61 -3.32 0.10
CA ILE A 506 36.53 -3.39 -1.36
C ILE A 506 35.92 -4.74 -1.74
N VAL A 507 34.82 -4.71 -2.47
CA VAL A 507 34.07 -5.89 -2.93
C VAL A 507 34.15 -5.99 -4.45
N ILE A 508 34.30 -7.19 -4.99
CA ILE A 508 34.39 -7.46 -6.42
C ILE A 508 32.97 -7.42 -7.01
N ALA A 509 32.76 -6.52 -7.98
CA ALA A 509 31.51 -6.34 -8.70
C ALA A 509 31.54 -6.97 -10.13
N GLY A 510 32.72 -7.36 -10.63
CA GLY A 510 32.87 -7.97 -11.96
C GLY A 510 34.31 -8.38 -12.25
N GLU A 511 34.47 -9.28 -13.21
CA GLU A 511 35.77 -9.60 -13.80
C GLU A 511 35.95 -8.78 -15.10
N ARG A 512 37.07 -8.10 -15.25
CA ARG A 512 37.41 -7.43 -16.51
C ARG A 512 37.92 -8.49 -17.47
N SER A 513 37.33 -8.62 -18.65
CA SER A 513 37.86 -9.46 -19.70
C SER A 513 39.20 -8.90 -20.21
N ALA A 514 40.17 -9.75 -20.46
CA ALA A 514 41.51 -9.37 -20.93
C ALA A 514 41.52 -8.55 -22.26
N THR A 515 40.39 -8.30 -22.85
CA THR A 515 40.20 -7.55 -24.10
C THR A 515 39.99 -6.03 -23.88
N GLU A 516 39.70 -5.59 -22.66
CA GLU A 516 39.48 -4.16 -22.34
C GLU A 516 40.74 -3.46 -21.74
N ALA A 517 41.84 -4.19 -21.60
CA ALA A 517 43.11 -3.68 -21.05
C ALA A 517 44.13 -3.34 -22.16
N LYS A 518 43.69 -2.70 -23.25
CA LYS A 518 44.60 -2.13 -24.29
C LYS A 518 44.24 -0.69 -24.57
#